data_2dd4295ed5af1bbe4a8653a67b573cd4
#
_entry.id   2dd4295ed5af1bbe4a8653a67b573cd4
#
_cell.length_a   1.000
_cell.length_b   1.000
_cell.length_c   1.000
_cell.angle_alpha   90.00
_cell.angle_beta   90.00
_cell.angle_gamma   90.00
#
_symmetry.space_group_name_H-M   'P 1'
#
loop_
_entity.id
_entity.type
_entity.pdbx_description
1 polymer ?
#
loop_
_entity_poly.entity_id
_entity_poly.type
_entity_poly.pdbx_seq_one_letter_code
_entity_poly.pdbx_strand_id
1 'polypeptide(L)'
;MAAKKLIKFYASWCGPCKIYAKTWDKVVPTYQDQLDIINVDIDKDTSGSAAKYKIATVPTTVLVREDGSVIKKTGRLGKNELTELILS
;
A
#
# COMPACT_ATOMS: atom_id res chain seq x y z
N MET A 1 0.32 5.76 20.59
CA MET A 1 0.15 4.44 19.95
C MET A 1 0.42 4.57 18.47
N ALA A 2 1.19 3.66 17.93
CA ALA A 2 1.47 3.66 16.50
C ALA A 2 0.23 3.15 15.74
N ALA A 3 -0.22 3.92 14.75
CA ALA A 3 -1.25 3.45 13.84
C ALA A 3 -0.65 2.42 12.90
N LYS A 4 -1.50 1.60 12.28
CA LYS A 4 -1.07 0.74 11.18
C LYS A 4 -0.61 1.63 10.04
N LYS A 5 0.44 1.21 9.34
CA LYS A 5 0.91 1.90 8.14
C LYS A 5 0.44 1.12 6.92
N LEU A 6 -0.14 1.82 5.97
CA LEU A 6 -0.55 1.24 4.70
C LEU A 6 0.23 1.94 3.59
N ILE A 7 1.10 1.20 2.94
CA ILE A 7 2.03 1.75 1.95
C ILE A 7 1.68 1.21 0.57
N LYS A 8 1.45 2.10 -0.37
CA LYS A 8 1.23 1.73 -1.77
C LYS A 8 2.46 2.12 -2.59
N PHE A 9 3.07 1.11 -3.21
CA PHE A 9 4.17 1.31 -4.14
C PHE A 9 3.63 1.31 -5.56
N TYR A 10 3.94 2.34 -6.31
CA TYR A 10 3.42 2.54 -7.67
C TYR A 10 4.46 3.20 -8.56
N ALA A 11 4.14 3.31 -9.85
CA ALA A 11 4.94 4.07 -10.80
C ALA A 11 4.01 4.78 -11.78
N SER A 12 4.45 5.91 -12.29
CA SER A 12 3.64 6.71 -13.22
C SER A 12 3.37 5.99 -14.55
N TRP A 13 4.28 5.10 -14.96
CA TRP A 13 4.17 4.31 -16.19
C TRP A 13 3.36 3.02 -16.03
N CYS A 14 2.92 2.72 -14.85
CA CYS A 14 2.28 1.45 -14.52
C CYS A 14 0.78 1.52 -14.76
N GLY A 15 0.29 0.86 -15.82
CA GLY A 15 -1.13 0.77 -16.13
C GLY A 15 -1.97 0.16 -15.02
N PRO A 16 -1.59 -1.02 -14.49
CA PRO A 16 -2.31 -1.64 -13.37
C PRO A 16 -2.36 -0.76 -12.12
N CYS A 17 -1.34 0.06 -11.87
CA CYS A 17 -1.34 1.00 -10.74
C CYS A 17 -2.46 2.02 -10.87
N LYS A 18 -2.74 2.49 -12.07
CA LYS A 18 -3.80 3.47 -12.32
C LYS A 18 -5.18 2.87 -12.05
N ILE A 19 -5.37 1.60 -12.40
CA ILE A 19 -6.61 0.88 -12.12
C ILE A 19 -6.74 0.64 -10.61
N TYR A 20 -5.67 0.24 -9.97
CA TYR A 20 -5.65 0.01 -8.53
C TYR A 20 -5.94 1.27 -7.72
N ALA A 21 -5.48 2.43 -8.21
CA ALA A 21 -5.75 3.71 -7.55
C ALA A 21 -7.25 3.97 -7.39
N LYS A 22 -8.06 3.54 -8.35
CA LYS A 22 -9.52 3.68 -8.27
C LYS A 22 -10.12 2.83 -7.14
N THR A 23 -9.63 1.59 -6.99
CA THR A 23 -10.05 0.71 -5.89
C THR A 23 -9.61 1.29 -4.56
N TRP A 24 -8.36 1.74 -4.50
CA TRP A 24 -7.80 2.38 -3.31
C TRP A 24 -8.65 3.54 -2.84
N ASP A 25 -9.04 4.43 -3.76
CA ASP A 25 -9.82 5.63 -3.44
C ASP A 25 -11.23 5.30 -2.95
N LYS A 26 -11.73 4.11 -3.25
CA LYS A 26 -13.05 3.66 -2.77
C LYS A 26 -13.00 3.01 -1.39
N VAL A 27 -11.87 2.40 -1.04
CA VAL A 27 -11.75 1.61 0.20
C VAL A 27 -11.03 2.38 1.30
N VAL A 28 -9.88 2.93 1.00
CA VAL A 28 -8.98 3.49 2.01
C VAL A 28 -9.56 4.67 2.79
N PRO A 29 -10.31 5.60 2.17
CA PRO A 29 -10.86 6.73 2.93
C PRO A 29 -11.75 6.31 4.10
N THR A 30 -12.42 5.17 4.00
CA THR A 30 -13.26 4.65 5.10
C THR A 30 -12.43 4.38 6.36
N TYR A 31 -11.17 4.03 6.20
CA TYR A 31 -10.30 3.62 7.29
C TYR A 31 -9.16 4.62 7.57
N GLN A 32 -9.18 5.79 6.92
CA GLN A 32 -8.04 6.71 6.97
C GLN A 32 -7.70 7.18 8.38
N ASP A 33 -8.67 7.27 9.27
CA ASP A 33 -8.41 7.69 10.66
C ASP A 33 -7.65 6.64 11.47
N GLN A 34 -7.61 5.41 10.98
CA GLN A 34 -6.94 4.28 11.64
C GLN A 34 -5.59 3.96 11.01
N LEU A 35 -5.25 4.66 9.93
CA LEU A 35 -4.09 4.32 9.11
C LEU A 35 -3.15 5.52 8.94
N ASP A 36 -1.87 5.20 8.92
CA ASP A 36 -0.86 6.11 8.39
C ASP A 36 -0.65 5.70 6.94
N ILE A 37 -1.17 6.49 6.00
CA ILE A 37 -1.19 6.15 4.58
C ILE A 37 -0.01 6.78 3.89
N ILE A 38 0.80 5.96 3.22
CA ILE A 38 2.00 6.39 2.53
C ILE A 38 1.96 5.90 1.08
N ASN A 39 2.14 6.81 0.13
CA ASN A 39 2.24 6.48 -1.28
C ASN A 39 3.67 6.70 -1.74
N VAL A 40 4.27 5.68 -2.34
CA VAL A 40 5.66 5.74 -2.79
C VAL A 40 5.72 5.49 -4.29
N ASP A 41 6.16 6.51 -5.04
CA ASP A 41 6.52 6.35 -6.44
C ASP A 41 7.93 5.77 -6.47
N ILE A 42 8.07 4.56 -7.00
CA ILE A 42 9.36 3.83 -6.95
C ILE A 42 10.47 4.53 -7.73
N ASP A 43 10.11 5.35 -8.72
CA ASP A 43 11.10 6.09 -9.52
C ASP A 43 11.58 7.36 -8.80
N LYS A 44 10.85 7.79 -7.78
CA LYS A 44 11.15 9.02 -7.04
C LYS A 44 11.37 8.75 -5.54
N ASP A 45 11.58 7.48 -5.17
CA ASP A 45 11.70 7.09 -3.78
C ASP A 45 13.06 7.51 -3.21
N THR A 46 13.02 8.52 -2.35
CA THR A 46 14.21 8.99 -1.62
C THR A 46 14.27 8.42 -0.20
N SER A 47 13.23 7.72 0.23
CA SER A 47 13.13 7.16 1.59
C SER A 47 13.83 5.82 1.74
N GLY A 48 14.07 5.11 0.63
CA GLY A 48 14.59 3.76 0.65
C GLY A 48 13.56 2.69 0.98
N SER A 49 12.28 3.05 1.04
CA SER A 49 11.21 2.11 1.40
C SER A 49 11.07 0.96 0.41
N ALA A 50 11.24 1.23 -0.88
CA ALA A 50 11.15 0.18 -1.89
C ALA A 50 12.21 -0.90 -1.67
N ALA A 51 13.43 -0.51 -1.33
CA ALA A 51 14.50 -1.44 -1.01
C ALA A 51 14.25 -2.15 0.32
N LYS A 52 13.77 -1.41 1.32
CA LYS A 52 13.47 -1.96 2.65
C LYS A 52 12.47 -3.11 2.58
N TYR A 53 11.42 -2.95 1.80
CA TYR A 53 10.37 -3.96 1.66
C TYR A 53 10.56 -4.88 0.47
N LYS A 54 11.70 -4.78 -0.22
CA LYS A 54 12.07 -5.64 -1.35
C LYS A 54 11.01 -5.61 -2.44
N ILE A 55 10.63 -4.42 -2.87
CA ILE A 55 9.61 -4.23 -3.89
C ILE A 55 10.20 -4.56 -5.27
N ALA A 56 9.68 -5.60 -5.91
CA ALA A 56 10.12 -6.05 -7.22
C ALA A 56 9.16 -5.67 -8.34
N THR A 57 7.89 -5.51 -8.02
CA THR A 57 6.84 -5.18 -9.00
C THR A 57 5.91 -4.13 -8.44
N VAL A 58 5.17 -3.47 -9.32
CA VAL A 58 4.13 -2.51 -8.94
C VAL A 58 2.81 -2.86 -9.63
N PRO A 59 1.67 -2.60 -9.01
CA PRO A 59 1.52 -2.08 -7.65
C PRO A 59 1.85 -3.14 -6.60
N THR A 60 2.35 -2.71 -5.46
CA THR A 60 2.52 -3.57 -4.29
C THR A 60 2.02 -2.81 -3.07
N THR A 61 1.29 -3.50 -2.22
CA THR A 61 0.74 -2.92 -0.99
C THR A 61 1.41 -3.57 0.21
N VAL A 62 1.86 -2.75 1.14
CA VAL A 62 2.48 -3.21 2.38
C VAL A 62 1.67 -2.69 3.55
N LEU A 63 1.28 -3.58 4.44
CA LEU A 63 0.69 -3.21 5.72
C LEU A 63 1.71 -3.48 6.82
N VAL A 64 2.02 -2.46 7.59
CA VAL A 64 2.81 -2.61 8.81
C VAL A 64 1.85 -2.50 9.97
N ARG A 65 1.71 -3.59 10.71
CA ARG A 65 0.80 -3.65 11.86
C ARG A 65 1.38 -2.92 13.05
N GLU A 66 0.53 -2.69 14.04
CA GLU A 66 0.90 -1.99 15.26
C GLU A 66 2.01 -2.68 16.03
N ASP A 67 2.10 -4.00 15.93
CA ASP A 67 3.16 -4.80 16.58
C ASP A 67 4.47 -4.85 15.76
N GLY A 68 4.49 -4.16 14.60
CA GLY A 68 5.65 -4.15 13.72
C GLY A 68 5.67 -5.25 12.67
N SER A 69 4.73 -6.19 12.69
CA SER A 69 4.67 -7.24 11.68
C SER A 69 4.25 -6.67 10.32
N VAL A 70 4.74 -7.28 9.24
CA VAL A 70 4.57 -6.76 7.89
C VAL A 70 3.88 -7.78 7.00
N ILE A 71 2.87 -7.33 6.27
CA ILE A 71 2.22 -8.12 5.22
C ILE A 71 2.44 -7.41 3.89
N LYS A 72 2.95 -8.13 2.90
CA LYS A 72 3.18 -7.59 1.57
C LYS A 72 2.30 -8.33 0.56
N LYS A 73 1.54 -7.57 -0.24
CA LYS A 73 0.69 -8.12 -1.29
C LYS A 73 1.09 -7.51 -2.62
N THR A 74 1.45 -8.34 -3.57
CA THR A 74 1.82 -7.90 -4.92
C THR A 74 0.62 -7.90 -5.84
N GLY A 75 0.61 -6.96 -6.80
CA GLY A 75 -0.46 -6.86 -7.78
C GLY A 75 -1.66 -6.05 -7.28
N ARG A 76 -2.67 -5.95 -8.14
CA ARG A 76 -3.91 -5.25 -7.82
C ARG A 76 -4.74 -6.08 -6.86
N LEU A 77 -5.12 -5.49 -5.74
CA LEU A 77 -6.08 -6.10 -4.84
C LEU A 77 -7.49 -5.65 -5.22
N GLY A 78 -8.46 -6.54 -5.09
CA GLY A 78 -9.87 -6.16 -5.17
C GLY A 78 -10.30 -5.45 -3.89
N LYS A 79 -11.53 -4.90 -3.89
CA LYS A 79 -12.05 -4.18 -2.73
C LYS A 79 -12.03 -5.02 -1.45
N ASN A 80 -12.49 -6.29 -1.56
CA ASN A 80 -12.57 -7.17 -0.40
C ASN A 80 -11.19 -7.55 0.11
N GLU A 81 -10.26 -7.81 -0.80
CA GLU A 81 -8.89 -8.17 -0.44
C GLU A 81 -8.19 -7.01 0.26
N LEU A 82 -8.37 -5.79 -0.24
CA LEU A 82 -7.78 -4.60 0.37
C LEU A 82 -8.38 -4.34 1.74
N THR A 83 -9.70 -4.48 1.88
CA THR A 83 -10.39 -4.35 3.15
C THR A 83 -9.87 -5.37 4.17
N GLU A 84 -9.74 -6.62 3.76
CA GLU A 84 -9.22 -7.69 4.63
C GLU A 84 -7.80 -7.38 5.08
N LEU A 85 -6.96 -6.87 4.17
CA LEU A 85 -5.59 -6.49 4.51
C LEU A 85 -5.59 -5.40 5.58
N ILE A 86 -6.38 -4.35 5.39
CA ILE A 86 -6.45 -3.23 6.34
C ILE A 86 -6.90 -3.69 7.72
N LEU A 87 -7.86 -4.61 7.75
CA LEU A 87 -8.45 -5.09 9.01
C LEU A 87 -7.68 -6.26 9.64
N SER A 88 -6.64 -6.73 9.00
CA SER A 88 -5.85 -7.86 9.49
C SER A 88 -4.98 -7.55 10.70
#